data_311386595e451b5de3d60dc15e1b1313
#
_entry.id   311386595e451b5de3d60dc15e1b1313
#
_cell.length_a   1.000
_cell.length_b   1.000
_cell.length_c   1.000
_cell.angle_alpha   90.00
_cell.angle_beta   90.00
_cell.angle_gamma   90.00
#
_symmetry.space_group_name_H-M   'P 1'
#
loop_
_entity.id
_entity.type
_entity.pdbx_description
1 polymer ?
#
loop_
_entity_poly.entity_id
_entity_poly.type
_entity_poly.pdbx_seq_one_letter_code
_entity_poly.pdbx_strand_id
1 'polypeptide(L)'
;MVPRIARAQDVIDLDSDTPAPKKGAKGKAAKGGAAPATAAPKKAGGKVDIDLDEDSGNGGGAQAPVVAGQMTEAAASAKQLFDKEKWNEAAQALHRVVTGETGDDPGNKQLAEYFLAISLYRLKFYQASYAIFSVIADNPNHVKFKETLLWLAKLATQLPEPADIIERVGKYNDEQVGRFDNDQQRDLYWQLNYMLGRYKYRNRQYEEAIRLFQKVDRRSEYYVKAQFFTGISYVQVRKSVPAVQAFQRIQKALDEGVEGVEDEDRLRDLASLSMARTYYSSSIKTDPESNQATVDSTKLSAAVKYWNQVDAASEYWLDALFEESWAYFMAGDYPHALGNIHTLQSPYFPNSFYPEASVLKAVIYFSNCNYEAATTVVAQFNKKYTPIKDQLEKILKNYKGENKEEPFFKFLLEVRAGGGNLDERIRPIVENALSDRQLLRNIDYVKLLEEEDKRFKKSPPTFQSSSIGQQVGDALKLARDLAVRQAGELALSRYQRNVDELNEHLRDGEKILIDITAAQRNLLDEKLSNGQVSKAESKIFGIVKPDEEHVIWPFDGEYWRDELGFYRQVVESACGR
;
A
#
# COMPACT_ATOMS: atom_id res chain seq x y z
N MET A 1 26.97 -3.04 -7.03
CA MET A 1 25.52 -3.27 -6.85
C MET A 1 24.99 -2.15 -5.99
N VAL A 2 24.12 -1.28 -6.47
CA VAL A 2 23.42 -0.31 -5.64
C VAL A 2 22.19 -1.05 -5.09
N PRO A 3 22.01 -1.13 -3.75
CA PRO A 3 20.89 -1.84 -3.17
C PRO A 3 19.56 -1.21 -3.61
N ARG A 4 18.62 -2.03 -4.08
CA ARG A 4 17.28 -1.60 -4.48
C ARG A 4 16.35 -1.47 -3.27
N ILE A 5 16.74 -0.72 -2.24
CA ILE A 5 15.84 -0.41 -1.10
C ILE A 5 14.68 0.52 -1.52
N ALA A 6 14.67 1.02 -2.76
CA ALA A 6 13.50 1.74 -3.31
C ALA A 6 12.17 0.94 -3.23
N ARG A 7 12.21 -0.37 -2.93
CA ARG A 7 11.03 -1.21 -2.76
C ARG A 7 10.45 -1.19 -1.34
N ALA A 8 11.25 -0.85 -0.33
CA ALA A 8 10.75 -0.70 1.03
C ALA A 8 9.75 0.46 1.18
N GLN A 9 9.77 1.42 0.25
CA GLN A 9 8.78 2.52 0.20
C GLN A 9 7.40 2.07 -0.31
N ASP A 10 7.29 0.90 -0.97
CA ASP A 10 6.02 0.38 -1.47
C ASP A 10 5.15 -0.28 -0.38
N VAL A 11 5.71 -0.49 0.82
CA VAL A 11 5.07 -1.25 1.91
C VAL A 11 4.68 -0.36 3.10
N ILE A 12 4.79 0.96 2.98
CA ILE A 12 4.32 1.84 4.07
C ILE A 12 2.80 1.96 3.97
N ASP A 13 2.13 1.02 4.61
CA ASP A 13 0.68 0.90 4.58
C ASP A 13 0.04 1.32 5.89
N LEU A 14 -0.25 2.61 6.04
CA LEU A 14 -1.33 3.02 6.95
C LEU A 14 -2.70 2.86 6.28
N ASP A 15 -2.71 3.00 4.98
CA ASP A 15 -3.80 2.84 4.03
C ASP A 15 -3.17 2.85 2.63
N SER A 16 -2.44 1.79 2.21
CA SER A 16 -1.72 1.81 0.94
C SER A 16 -2.66 1.72 -0.24
N ASP A 17 -2.99 2.86 -0.76
CA ASP A 17 -3.65 3.04 -2.05
C ASP A 17 -2.67 3.47 -3.17
N THR A 18 -1.41 3.11 -3.05
CA THR A 18 -0.45 3.40 -4.12
C THR A 18 -0.57 2.32 -5.19
N PRO A 19 -1.08 2.62 -6.39
CA PRO A 19 -0.98 1.67 -7.49
C PRO A 19 0.51 1.44 -7.79
N ALA A 20 0.90 0.16 -7.92
CA ALA A 20 2.27 -0.21 -8.25
C ALA A 20 2.74 0.55 -9.50
N PRO A 21 3.98 1.07 -9.54
CA PRO A 21 4.49 1.81 -10.69
C PRO A 21 4.46 0.90 -11.92
N LYS A 22 3.68 1.28 -12.93
CA LYS A 22 3.73 0.62 -14.24
C LYS A 22 5.14 0.76 -14.76
N LYS A 23 5.87 -0.35 -14.90
CA LYS A 23 7.17 -0.40 -15.58
C LYS A 23 6.98 0.12 -16.99
N GLY A 24 7.53 1.30 -17.29
CA GLY A 24 7.57 1.84 -18.64
C GLY A 24 8.34 0.89 -19.55
N ALA A 25 7.65 0.29 -20.51
CA ALA A 25 8.25 -0.48 -21.57
C ALA A 25 9.19 0.45 -22.38
N LYS A 26 10.49 0.22 -22.30
CA LYS A 26 11.46 0.84 -23.22
C LYS A 26 11.21 0.28 -24.61
N GLY A 27 10.47 1.02 -25.43
CA GLY A 27 10.33 0.73 -26.85
C GLY A 27 11.66 0.97 -27.56
N LYS A 28 12.18 -0.09 -28.17
CA LYS A 28 13.24 0.01 -29.19
C LYS A 28 12.64 0.65 -30.44
N ALA A 29 13.25 1.73 -30.88
CA ALA A 29 12.98 2.33 -32.18
C ALA A 29 13.39 1.37 -33.32
N ALA A 30 12.46 1.05 -34.20
CA ALA A 30 12.72 0.52 -35.51
C ALA A 30 12.09 1.43 -36.55
N LYS A 31 12.91 1.87 -37.51
CA LYS A 31 12.53 2.72 -38.64
C LYS A 31 11.79 1.92 -39.71
N GLY A 32 10.83 2.56 -40.35
CA GLY A 32 10.59 2.45 -41.79
C GLY A 32 9.28 1.85 -42.24
N GLY A 33 8.53 2.60 -43.04
CA GLY A 33 7.56 2.08 -44.00
C GLY A 33 6.18 2.68 -43.97
N ALA A 34 5.85 3.49 -44.97
CA ALA A 34 4.61 4.25 -45.12
C ALA A 34 3.47 3.48 -45.80
N ALA A 35 2.23 3.81 -45.34
CA ALA A 35 0.94 3.95 -46.01
C ALA A 35 0.19 2.68 -46.53
N PRO A 36 -1.15 2.74 -46.77
CA PRO A 36 -2.15 3.75 -46.44
C PRO A 36 -3.43 3.22 -45.77
N ALA A 37 -4.29 4.16 -45.41
CA ALA A 37 -5.54 4.12 -44.70
C ALA A 37 -6.65 3.18 -45.22
N THR A 38 -7.39 2.58 -44.28
CA THR A 38 -8.83 2.34 -44.42
C THR A 38 -9.55 2.63 -43.11
N ALA A 39 -10.63 3.33 -43.20
CA ALA A 39 -11.43 3.85 -42.12
C ALA A 39 -12.25 2.76 -41.41
N ALA A 40 -12.34 2.83 -40.09
CA ALA A 40 -13.35 2.13 -39.28
C ALA A 40 -13.88 3.05 -38.17
N PRO A 41 -15.10 2.83 -37.66
CA PRO A 41 -15.94 3.89 -37.15
C PRO A 41 -15.61 4.32 -35.71
N LYS A 42 -15.81 5.62 -35.45
CA LYS A 42 -15.68 6.30 -34.17
C LYS A 42 -16.64 5.71 -33.12
N LYS A 43 -16.08 5.12 -32.06
CA LYS A 43 -16.75 5.03 -30.77
C LYS A 43 -16.40 6.28 -29.97
N ALA A 44 -17.43 7.04 -29.63
CA ALA A 44 -17.34 8.20 -28.78
C ALA A 44 -17.01 7.77 -27.35
N GLY A 45 -15.80 8.04 -26.91
CA GLY A 45 -15.37 8.02 -25.53
C GLY A 45 -14.82 9.41 -25.23
N GLY A 46 -15.68 10.34 -24.84
CA GLY A 46 -15.27 11.69 -24.46
C GLY A 46 -14.58 11.63 -23.09
N LYS A 47 -13.25 11.76 -23.09
CA LYS A 47 -12.54 12.29 -21.93
C LYS A 47 -12.87 13.78 -21.90
N VAL A 48 -13.55 14.21 -20.85
CA VAL A 48 -13.64 15.63 -20.50
C VAL A 48 -12.40 15.94 -19.66
N ASP A 49 -11.36 16.44 -20.30
CA ASP A 49 -10.29 17.15 -19.63
C ASP A 49 -10.88 18.47 -19.15
N ILE A 50 -11.00 18.63 -17.84
CA ILE A 50 -11.35 19.92 -17.23
C ILE A 50 -10.01 20.63 -16.97
N ASP A 51 -9.66 21.55 -17.86
CA ASP A 51 -8.62 22.54 -17.62
C ASP A 51 -9.04 23.40 -16.43
N LEU A 52 -8.18 23.42 -15.42
CA LEU A 52 -8.32 24.20 -14.19
C LEU A 52 -7.51 25.51 -14.27
N ASP A 53 -7.57 26.21 -15.40
CA ASP A 53 -7.01 27.56 -15.46
C ASP A 53 -7.86 28.49 -16.33
N GLU A 54 -8.06 29.68 -15.73
CA GLU A 54 -8.52 30.92 -16.31
C GLU A 54 -10.03 31.13 -16.48
N ASP A 55 -10.51 31.91 -15.52
CA ASP A 55 -11.60 32.84 -15.67
C ASP A 55 -11.36 33.79 -16.88
N SER A 56 -11.89 33.41 -18.03
CA SER A 56 -12.14 34.32 -19.11
C SER A 56 -13.43 33.91 -19.83
N GLY A 57 -14.44 34.74 -19.62
CA GLY A 57 -15.75 34.57 -20.20
C GLY A 57 -15.73 34.37 -21.70
N ASN A 58 -16.35 33.27 -22.12
CA ASN A 58 -17.25 33.31 -23.29
C ASN A 58 -18.07 32.01 -23.39
N GLY A 59 -19.36 32.14 -23.30
CA GLY A 59 -20.44 31.49 -24.00
C GLY A 59 -20.36 29.98 -24.31
N GLY A 60 -20.43 29.09 -23.30
CA GLY A 60 -20.90 27.73 -23.44
C GLY A 60 -22.06 27.54 -22.47
N GLY A 61 -23.26 27.18 -22.95
CA GLY A 61 -24.50 27.19 -22.18
C GLY A 61 -24.42 26.46 -20.84
N ALA A 62 -24.21 27.19 -19.78
CA ALA A 62 -24.45 26.73 -18.43
C ALA A 62 -25.93 26.40 -18.31
N GLN A 63 -26.26 25.11 -18.17
CA GLN A 63 -27.62 24.73 -17.82
C GLN A 63 -27.98 25.49 -16.54
N ALA A 64 -29.10 26.22 -16.57
CA ALA A 64 -29.61 26.93 -15.42
C ALA A 64 -29.70 25.96 -14.23
N PRO A 65 -29.37 26.40 -13.02
CA PRO A 65 -29.43 25.55 -11.83
C PRO A 65 -30.85 24.97 -11.72
N VAL A 66 -30.95 23.65 -11.56
CA VAL A 66 -32.22 22.96 -11.40
C VAL A 66 -32.86 23.46 -10.10
N VAL A 67 -34.06 24.02 -10.22
CA VAL A 67 -34.83 24.50 -9.04
C VAL A 67 -36.00 23.54 -8.86
N ALA A 68 -36.23 23.08 -7.65
CA ALA A 68 -37.39 22.29 -7.30
C ALA A 68 -38.63 23.18 -7.28
N GLY A 69 -39.64 22.80 -8.01
CA GLY A 69 -40.98 23.44 -8.02
C GLY A 69 -41.86 22.94 -6.87
N GLN A 70 -43.15 23.05 -7.06
CA GLN A 70 -44.11 22.52 -6.09
C GLN A 70 -44.15 20.98 -6.18
N MET A 71 -44.02 20.30 -5.03
CA MET A 71 -44.11 18.85 -4.94
C MET A 71 -45.50 18.36 -5.27
N THR A 72 -45.60 17.23 -5.97
CA THR A 72 -46.86 16.50 -6.10
C THR A 72 -47.31 15.97 -4.72
N GLU A 73 -48.59 15.61 -4.58
CA GLU A 73 -49.09 14.99 -3.34
C GLU A 73 -48.34 13.69 -2.98
N ALA A 74 -47.96 12.92 -4.00
CA ALA A 74 -47.18 11.69 -3.86
C ALA A 74 -45.75 11.99 -3.32
N ALA A 75 -45.06 13.00 -3.86
CA ALA A 75 -43.75 13.41 -3.36
C ALA A 75 -43.81 13.98 -1.94
N ALA A 76 -44.84 14.78 -1.65
CA ALA A 76 -45.06 15.30 -0.28
C ALA A 76 -45.34 14.17 0.72
N SER A 77 -46.12 13.15 0.34
CA SER A 77 -46.37 11.96 1.16
C SER A 77 -45.10 11.15 1.38
N ALA A 78 -44.27 10.95 0.35
CA ALA A 78 -42.99 10.28 0.46
C ALA A 78 -42.05 11.02 1.43
N LYS A 79 -42.01 12.35 1.37
CA LYS A 79 -41.25 13.18 2.31
C LYS A 79 -41.77 13.08 3.74
N GLN A 80 -43.09 13.02 3.94
CA GLN A 80 -43.68 12.80 5.28
C GLN A 80 -43.31 11.42 5.86
N LEU A 81 -43.25 10.36 5.04
CA LEU A 81 -42.77 9.05 5.48
C LEU A 81 -41.30 9.11 5.94
N PHE A 82 -40.46 9.83 5.19
CA PHE A 82 -39.08 10.09 5.55
C PHE A 82 -38.97 10.85 6.90
N ASP A 83 -39.73 11.93 7.08
CA ASP A 83 -39.73 12.73 8.30
C ASP A 83 -40.24 11.98 9.52
N LYS A 84 -41.12 10.99 9.32
CA LYS A 84 -41.61 10.05 10.35
C LYS A 84 -40.67 8.84 10.58
N GLU A 85 -39.49 8.85 9.96
CA GLU A 85 -38.45 7.80 10.04
C GLU A 85 -38.94 6.39 9.62
N LYS A 86 -39.99 6.33 8.79
CA LYS A 86 -40.49 5.08 8.20
C LYS A 86 -39.66 4.70 6.98
N TRP A 87 -38.39 4.31 7.22
CA TRP A 87 -37.36 4.20 6.21
C TRP A 87 -37.68 3.24 5.07
N ASN A 88 -38.32 2.08 5.33
CA ASN A 88 -38.70 1.13 4.28
C ASN A 88 -39.77 1.69 3.36
N GLU A 89 -40.84 2.25 3.93
CA GLU A 89 -41.93 2.86 3.16
C GLU A 89 -41.47 4.14 2.46
N ALA A 90 -40.66 4.95 3.13
CA ALA A 90 -40.06 6.15 2.57
C ALA A 90 -39.18 5.82 1.35
N ALA A 91 -38.32 4.80 1.44
CA ALA A 91 -37.46 4.40 0.34
C ALA A 91 -38.28 3.96 -0.89
N GLN A 92 -39.34 3.18 -0.71
CA GLN A 92 -40.23 2.77 -1.81
C GLN A 92 -40.96 3.95 -2.44
N ALA A 93 -41.52 4.86 -1.61
CA ALA A 93 -42.26 6.02 -2.10
C ALA A 93 -41.34 7.03 -2.81
N LEU A 94 -40.15 7.32 -2.24
CA LEU A 94 -39.14 8.21 -2.82
C LEU A 94 -38.62 7.65 -4.16
N HIS A 95 -38.40 6.35 -4.24
CA HIS A 95 -37.93 5.71 -5.47
C HIS A 95 -38.94 5.91 -6.62
N ARG A 96 -40.25 5.85 -6.37
CA ARG A 96 -41.30 6.13 -7.37
C ARG A 96 -41.25 7.58 -7.86
N VAL A 97 -40.86 8.52 -7.00
CA VAL A 97 -40.61 9.93 -7.41
C VAL A 97 -39.39 10.01 -8.32
N VAL A 98 -38.31 9.37 -7.95
CA VAL A 98 -37.05 9.34 -8.73
C VAL A 98 -37.26 8.74 -10.10
N THR A 99 -37.99 7.62 -10.19
CA THR A 99 -38.32 6.96 -11.48
C THR A 99 -39.31 7.76 -12.37
N GLY A 100 -39.91 8.79 -11.79
CA GLY A 100 -40.86 9.67 -12.53
C GLY A 100 -42.29 9.17 -12.59
N GLU A 101 -42.66 8.15 -11.83
CA GLU A 101 -44.03 7.61 -11.77
C GLU A 101 -45.03 8.60 -11.21
N THR A 102 -44.57 9.64 -10.50
CA THR A 102 -45.41 10.63 -9.82
C THR A 102 -45.57 11.94 -10.59
N GLY A 103 -44.85 12.11 -11.73
CA GLY A 103 -44.94 13.30 -12.55
C GLY A 103 -44.24 14.55 -11.98
N ASP A 104 -43.40 14.40 -10.97
CA ASP A 104 -42.63 15.49 -10.38
C ASP A 104 -41.59 16.07 -11.34
N ASP A 105 -41.27 17.35 -11.14
CA ASP A 105 -40.21 18.05 -11.86
C ASP A 105 -38.79 17.51 -11.54
N PRO A 106 -37.80 17.84 -12.40
CA PRO A 106 -36.42 17.35 -12.17
C PRO A 106 -35.84 17.74 -10.83
N GLY A 107 -36.17 18.91 -10.26
CA GLY A 107 -35.67 19.35 -8.95
C GLY A 107 -36.21 18.50 -7.80
N ASN A 108 -37.53 18.20 -7.85
CA ASN A 108 -38.15 17.33 -6.86
C ASN A 108 -37.67 15.87 -6.98
N LYS A 109 -37.39 15.38 -8.21
CA LYS A 109 -36.74 14.06 -8.40
C LYS A 109 -35.37 14.01 -7.78
N GLN A 110 -34.53 15.05 -7.95
CA GLN A 110 -33.21 15.15 -7.30
C GLN A 110 -33.31 15.23 -5.77
N LEU A 111 -34.29 15.93 -5.22
CA LEU A 111 -34.55 15.93 -3.78
C LEU A 111 -34.95 14.54 -3.28
N ALA A 112 -35.82 13.85 -4.02
CA ALA A 112 -36.22 12.48 -3.68
C ALA A 112 -35.02 11.51 -3.73
N GLU A 113 -34.14 11.63 -4.73
CA GLU A 113 -32.91 10.85 -4.84
C GLU A 113 -32.01 10.99 -3.61
N TYR A 114 -31.80 12.23 -3.16
CA TYR A 114 -31.02 12.52 -1.96
C TYR A 114 -31.65 11.91 -0.69
N PHE A 115 -32.97 12.05 -0.49
CA PHE A 115 -33.67 11.46 0.66
C PHE A 115 -33.76 9.93 0.57
N LEU A 116 -33.84 9.36 -0.64
CA LEU A 116 -33.76 7.92 -0.85
C LEU A 116 -32.39 7.36 -0.39
N ALA A 117 -31.30 8.00 -0.78
CA ALA A 117 -29.96 7.62 -0.36
C ALA A 117 -29.83 7.64 1.17
N ILE A 118 -30.37 8.67 1.85
CA ILE A 118 -30.39 8.75 3.31
C ILE A 118 -31.24 7.63 3.92
N SER A 119 -32.41 7.32 3.34
CA SER A 119 -33.27 6.23 3.82
C SER A 119 -32.53 4.88 3.79
N LEU A 120 -31.81 4.60 2.71
CA LEU A 120 -30.99 3.39 2.58
C LEU A 120 -29.83 3.37 3.60
N TYR A 121 -29.17 4.50 3.85
CA TYR A 121 -28.17 4.62 4.91
C TYR A 121 -28.76 4.27 6.29
N ARG A 122 -29.94 4.79 6.60
CA ARG A 122 -30.65 4.51 7.87
C ARG A 122 -31.08 3.05 8.00
N LEU A 123 -31.39 2.40 6.90
CA LEU A 123 -31.64 0.96 6.82
C LEU A 123 -30.35 0.12 6.91
N LYS A 124 -29.19 0.76 6.98
CA LYS A 124 -27.85 0.15 6.98
C LYS A 124 -27.55 -0.59 5.66
N PHE A 125 -28.11 -0.16 4.55
CA PHE A 125 -27.72 -0.54 3.19
C PHE A 125 -26.71 0.48 2.67
N TYR A 126 -25.50 0.43 3.25
CA TYR A 126 -24.47 1.44 3.04
C TYR A 126 -23.97 1.46 1.60
N GLN A 127 -23.77 0.27 1.01
CA GLN A 127 -23.34 0.16 -0.37
C GLN A 127 -24.39 0.69 -1.35
N ALA A 128 -25.66 0.35 -1.14
CA ALA A 128 -26.74 0.86 -1.98
C ALA A 128 -26.94 2.38 -1.80
N SER A 129 -26.80 2.88 -0.58
CA SER A 129 -26.79 4.32 -0.28
C SER A 129 -25.64 5.03 -0.99
N TYR A 130 -24.43 4.45 -0.93
CA TYR A 130 -23.26 4.98 -1.62
C TYR A 130 -23.45 5.03 -3.14
N ALA A 131 -24.05 4.00 -3.73
CA ALA A 131 -24.31 3.97 -5.17
C ALA A 131 -25.14 5.20 -5.63
N ILE A 132 -26.14 5.60 -4.84
CA ILE A 132 -26.95 6.79 -5.16
C ILE A 132 -26.16 8.08 -4.89
N PHE A 133 -25.49 8.19 -3.72
CA PHE A 133 -24.69 9.38 -3.44
C PHE A 133 -23.54 9.57 -4.44
N SER A 134 -23.00 8.49 -5.01
CA SER A 134 -21.97 8.60 -6.04
C SER A 134 -22.50 9.25 -7.33
N VAL A 135 -23.74 8.94 -7.72
CA VAL A 135 -24.41 9.59 -8.86
C VAL A 135 -24.64 11.08 -8.59
N ILE A 136 -25.07 11.43 -7.38
CA ILE A 136 -25.23 12.84 -6.98
C ILE A 136 -23.87 13.57 -7.00
N ALA A 137 -22.80 12.94 -6.50
CA ALA A 137 -21.45 13.51 -6.48
C ALA A 137 -20.83 13.65 -7.89
N ASP A 138 -21.30 12.88 -8.87
CA ASP A 138 -20.89 13.02 -10.28
C ASP A 138 -21.64 14.14 -11.03
N ASN A 139 -22.65 14.76 -10.40
CA ASN A 139 -23.45 15.85 -10.99
C ASN A 139 -23.32 17.15 -10.17
N PRO A 140 -22.37 18.04 -10.48
CA PRO A 140 -22.19 19.33 -9.78
C PRO A 140 -23.42 20.24 -9.77
N ASN A 141 -24.34 20.05 -10.72
CA ASN A 141 -25.59 20.82 -10.83
C ASN A 141 -26.76 20.22 -10.02
N HIS A 142 -26.53 19.11 -9.34
CA HIS A 142 -27.55 18.50 -8.48
C HIS A 142 -27.89 19.41 -7.29
N VAL A 143 -29.19 19.58 -7.01
CA VAL A 143 -29.68 20.49 -5.94
C VAL A 143 -29.09 20.17 -4.55
N LYS A 144 -28.61 18.94 -4.33
CA LYS A 144 -28.02 18.46 -3.08
C LYS A 144 -26.55 18.05 -3.22
N PHE A 145 -25.88 18.50 -4.29
CA PHE A 145 -24.48 18.18 -4.51
C PHE A 145 -23.61 18.51 -3.28
N LYS A 146 -23.72 19.72 -2.76
CA LYS A 146 -22.86 20.20 -1.65
C LYS A 146 -23.13 19.46 -0.33
N GLU A 147 -24.40 19.12 -0.06
CA GLU A 147 -24.80 18.40 1.16
C GLU A 147 -24.42 16.93 1.12
N THR A 148 -24.23 16.37 -0.07
CA THR A 148 -23.80 14.98 -0.28
C THR A 148 -22.42 14.73 0.33
N LEU A 149 -21.56 15.73 0.40
CA LEU A 149 -20.23 15.62 0.99
C LEU A 149 -20.24 15.13 2.45
N LEU A 150 -21.22 15.59 3.24
CA LEU A 150 -21.46 15.09 4.61
C LEU A 150 -21.74 13.57 4.63
N TRP A 151 -22.53 13.09 3.67
CA TRP A 151 -22.90 11.67 3.62
C TRP A 151 -21.78 10.80 3.11
N LEU A 152 -20.98 11.30 2.16
CA LEU A 152 -19.75 10.61 1.73
C LEU A 152 -18.78 10.44 2.90
N ALA A 153 -18.60 11.48 3.74
CA ALA A 153 -17.78 11.37 4.94
C ALA A 153 -18.33 10.35 5.92
N LYS A 154 -19.66 10.33 6.17
CA LYS A 154 -20.30 9.32 7.02
C LYS A 154 -20.19 7.91 6.43
N LEU A 155 -20.32 7.75 5.14
CA LEU A 155 -20.16 6.45 4.47
C LEU A 155 -18.72 5.95 4.55
N ALA A 156 -17.73 6.83 4.50
CA ALA A 156 -16.32 6.47 4.65
C ALA A 156 -15.97 5.89 6.04
N THR A 157 -16.81 6.10 7.06
CA THR A 157 -16.66 5.42 8.36
C THR A 157 -17.34 4.05 8.40
N GLN A 158 -18.20 3.73 7.43
CA GLN A 158 -18.98 2.48 7.38
C GLN A 158 -18.47 1.52 6.29
N LEU A 159 -17.95 2.05 5.21
CA LEU A 159 -17.43 1.30 4.08
C LEU A 159 -15.91 1.43 4.04
N PRO A 160 -15.17 0.33 3.87
CA PRO A 160 -13.73 0.37 3.74
C PRO A 160 -13.30 1.02 2.42
N GLU A 161 -12.02 1.37 2.30
CA GLU A 161 -11.46 2.06 1.14
C GLU A 161 -11.74 1.45 -0.24
N PRO A 162 -11.80 0.10 -0.42
CA PRO A 162 -12.16 -0.45 -1.72
C PRO A 162 -13.51 0.01 -2.28
N ALA A 163 -14.38 0.61 -1.45
CA ALA A 163 -15.61 1.26 -1.90
C ALA A 163 -15.38 2.55 -2.71
N ASP A 164 -14.14 3.07 -2.74
CA ASP A 164 -13.71 4.18 -3.60
C ASP A 164 -14.38 5.55 -3.33
N ILE A 165 -14.78 5.79 -2.07
CA ILE A 165 -15.44 7.03 -1.65
C ILE A 165 -14.52 8.24 -1.82
N ILE A 166 -13.21 8.06 -1.66
CA ILE A 166 -12.20 9.11 -1.78
C ILE A 166 -12.23 9.74 -3.17
N GLU A 167 -12.44 8.97 -4.23
CA GLU A 167 -12.58 9.47 -5.60
C GLU A 167 -13.80 10.38 -5.76
N ARG A 168 -14.88 10.09 -5.02
CA ARG A 168 -16.07 10.94 -5.04
C ARG A 168 -15.87 12.24 -4.27
N VAL A 169 -15.16 12.19 -3.12
CA VAL A 169 -14.75 13.38 -2.39
C VAL A 169 -13.84 14.27 -3.23
N GLY A 170 -12.99 13.66 -4.07
CA GLY A 170 -12.13 14.38 -5.02
C GLY A 170 -12.85 15.23 -6.06
N LYS A 171 -14.18 15.08 -6.23
CA LYS A 171 -15.02 15.94 -7.09
C LYS A 171 -15.32 17.32 -6.51
N TYR A 172 -15.02 17.51 -5.22
CA TYR A 172 -15.29 18.75 -4.50
C TYR A 172 -14.02 19.60 -4.37
N ASN A 173 -14.20 20.91 -4.35
CA ASN A 173 -13.12 21.86 -4.22
C ASN A 173 -12.98 22.36 -2.76
N ASP A 174 -11.92 23.12 -2.52
CA ASP A 174 -11.59 23.69 -1.20
C ASP A 174 -12.70 24.59 -0.63
N GLU A 175 -13.40 25.36 -1.46
CA GLU A 175 -14.49 26.23 -1.04
C GLU A 175 -15.68 25.43 -0.52
N GLN A 176 -16.01 24.32 -1.19
CA GLN A 176 -17.11 23.44 -0.79
C GLN A 176 -16.79 22.71 0.51
N VAL A 177 -15.54 22.31 0.72
CA VAL A 177 -15.05 21.74 1.99
C VAL A 177 -14.99 22.83 3.08
N GLY A 178 -14.57 24.05 2.73
CA GLY A 178 -14.49 25.20 3.65
C GLY A 178 -15.81 25.58 4.34
N ARG A 179 -16.96 25.21 3.77
CA ARG A 179 -18.28 25.42 4.39
C ARG A 179 -18.43 24.71 5.76
N PHE A 180 -17.68 23.67 5.99
CA PHE A 180 -17.68 22.91 7.22
C PHE A 180 -16.67 23.42 8.26
N ASP A 181 -15.91 24.47 7.95
CA ASP A 181 -14.98 25.13 8.88
C ASP A 181 -15.72 26.03 9.88
N ASN A 182 -16.46 25.39 10.77
CA ASN A 182 -17.19 26.03 11.86
C ASN A 182 -17.16 25.12 13.10
N ASP A 183 -17.45 25.68 14.28
CA ASP A 183 -17.32 24.96 15.55
C ASP A 183 -18.20 23.71 15.67
N GLN A 184 -19.36 23.68 14.99
CA GLN A 184 -20.29 22.55 15.05
C GLN A 184 -19.90 21.39 14.15
N GLN A 185 -19.10 21.66 13.10
CA GLN A 185 -18.74 20.68 12.06
C GLN A 185 -17.21 20.56 11.90
N ARG A 186 -16.46 20.99 12.90
CA ARG A 186 -15.01 21.03 12.87
C ARG A 186 -14.38 19.66 12.60
N ASP A 187 -14.88 18.61 13.23
CA ASP A 187 -14.40 17.23 13.03
C ASP A 187 -14.63 16.77 11.59
N LEU A 188 -15.82 17.08 11.05
CA LEU A 188 -16.14 16.81 9.65
C LEU A 188 -15.21 17.58 8.70
N TYR A 189 -14.90 18.84 9.01
CA TYR A 189 -13.96 19.64 8.22
C TYR A 189 -12.56 18.98 8.18
N TRP A 190 -12.06 18.50 9.31
CA TRP A 190 -10.77 17.80 9.37
C TRP A 190 -10.82 16.47 8.62
N GLN A 191 -11.86 15.66 8.78
CA GLN A 191 -12.07 14.43 8.04
C GLN A 191 -12.06 14.67 6.53
N LEU A 192 -12.81 15.68 6.06
CA LEU A 192 -12.90 16.01 4.64
C LEU A 192 -11.57 16.49 4.06
N ASN A 193 -10.81 17.31 4.80
CA ASN A 193 -9.47 17.72 4.37
C ASN A 193 -8.51 16.52 4.32
N TYR A 194 -8.62 15.57 5.26
CA TYR A 194 -7.87 14.32 5.21
C TYR A 194 -8.23 13.51 3.96
N MET A 195 -9.52 13.31 3.69
CA MET A 195 -9.99 12.53 2.52
C MET A 195 -9.58 13.20 1.20
N LEU A 196 -9.75 14.51 1.07
CA LEU A 196 -9.34 15.25 -0.12
C LEU A 196 -7.81 15.23 -0.28
N GLY A 197 -7.06 15.35 0.82
CA GLY A 197 -5.61 15.17 0.82
C GLY A 197 -5.19 13.79 0.33
N ARG A 198 -5.91 12.73 0.73
CA ARG A 198 -5.72 11.35 0.24
C ARG A 198 -5.97 11.25 -1.27
N TYR A 199 -7.05 11.85 -1.76
CA TYR A 199 -7.33 11.93 -3.20
C TYR A 199 -6.18 12.60 -3.96
N LYS A 200 -5.70 13.75 -3.48
CA LYS A 200 -4.57 14.47 -4.09
C LYS A 200 -3.29 13.64 -4.08
N TYR A 201 -3.01 12.94 -2.97
CA TYR A 201 -1.88 12.02 -2.87
C TYR A 201 -1.94 10.89 -3.89
N ARG A 202 -3.09 10.23 -4.05
CA ARG A 202 -3.31 9.18 -5.05
C ARG A 202 -3.04 9.69 -6.48
N ASN A 203 -3.43 10.92 -6.75
CA ASN A 203 -3.20 11.59 -8.04
C ASN A 203 -1.80 12.20 -8.18
N ARG A 204 -0.88 11.92 -7.25
CA ARG A 204 0.51 12.42 -7.23
C ARG A 204 0.63 13.94 -7.13
N GLN A 205 -0.42 14.61 -6.70
CA GLN A 205 -0.44 16.05 -6.40
C GLN A 205 0.04 16.29 -4.97
N TYR A 206 1.31 15.97 -4.71
CA TYR A 206 1.84 15.86 -3.34
C TYR A 206 1.85 17.17 -2.58
N GLU A 207 2.15 18.30 -3.24
CA GLU A 207 2.14 19.63 -2.60
C GLU A 207 0.75 20.03 -2.15
N GLU A 208 -0.28 19.77 -2.97
CA GLU A 208 -1.67 20.02 -2.62
C GLU A 208 -2.12 19.08 -1.49
N ALA A 209 -1.72 17.80 -1.55
CA ALA A 209 -1.99 16.85 -0.49
C ALA A 209 -1.43 17.32 0.86
N ILE A 210 -0.17 17.78 0.88
CA ILE A 210 0.48 18.33 2.08
C ILE A 210 -0.31 19.51 2.63
N ARG A 211 -0.72 20.46 1.76
CA ARG A 211 -1.50 21.64 2.17
C ARG A 211 -2.82 21.25 2.84
N LEU A 212 -3.51 20.23 2.31
CA LEU A 212 -4.77 19.74 2.86
C LEU A 212 -4.57 18.98 4.18
N PHE A 213 -3.58 18.10 4.26
CA PHE A 213 -3.25 17.39 5.50
C PHE A 213 -2.85 18.36 6.63
N GLN A 214 -2.19 19.48 6.32
CA GLN A 214 -1.83 20.50 7.30
C GLN A 214 -3.04 21.25 7.89
N LYS A 215 -4.22 21.18 7.26
CA LYS A 215 -5.46 21.73 7.82
C LYS A 215 -6.09 20.83 8.89
N VAL A 216 -5.62 19.59 9.03
CA VAL A 216 -6.11 18.63 10.02
C VAL A 216 -5.47 18.95 11.36
N ASP A 217 -6.28 19.44 12.30
CA ASP A 217 -5.82 19.84 13.64
C ASP A 217 -5.46 18.62 14.50
N ARG A 218 -4.60 18.86 15.50
CA ARG A 218 -4.11 17.81 16.41
C ARG A 218 -5.21 17.12 17.21
N ARG A 219 -6.33 17.77 17.48
CA ARG A 219 -7.50 17.22 18.17
C ARG A 219 -8.28 16.23 17.34
N SER A 220 -8.00 16.12 16.04
CA SER A 220 -8.70 15.21 15.14
C SER A 220 -8.16 13.79 15.25
N GLU A 221 -9.02 12.79 15.25
CA GLU A 221 -8.67 11.37 15.09
C GLU A 221 -7.90 11.07 13.80
N TYR A 222 -8.00 11.95 12.79
CA TYR A 222 -7.28 11.86 11.51
C TYR A 222 -5.89 12.49 11.56
N TYR A 223 -5.48 13.16 12.66
CA TYR A 223 -4.23 13.90 12.71
C TYR A 223 -3.00 13.03 12.47
N VAL A 224 -2.89 11.92 13.18
CA VAL A 224 -1.74 11.00 13.05
C VAL A 224 -1.65 10.48 11.62
N LYS A 225 -2.77 10.05 11.02
CA LYS A 225 -2.85 9.62 9.63
C LYS A 225 -2.47 10.75 8.66
N ALA A 226 -2.94 11.97 8.90
CA ALA A 226 -2.60 13.14 8.08
C ALA A 226 -1.10 13.49 8.16
N GLN A 227 -0.48 13.43 9.35
CA GLN A 227 0.96 13.64 9.50
C GLN A 227 1.78 12.55 8.79
N PHE A 228 1.31 11.31 8.83
CA PHE A 228 1.96 10.23 8.12
C PHE A 228 1.93 10.45 6.60
N PHE A 229 0.76 10.75 6.01
CA PHE A 229 0.67 11.08 4.59
C PHE A 229 1.41 12.37 4.22
N THR A 230 1.52 13.32 5.13
CA THR A 230 2.39 14.50 4.98
C THR A 230 3.85 14.07 4.85
N GLY A 231 4.32 13.19 5.74
CA GLY A 231 5.69 12.66 5.72
C GLY A 231 6.01 11.96 4.41
N ILE A 232 5.19 10.97 4.01
CA ILE A 232 5.42 10.24 2.74
C ILE A 232 5.27 11.15 1.51
N SER A 233 4.37 12.16 1.53
CA SER A 233 4.29 13.14 0.45
C SER A 233 5.58 13.95 0.33
N TYR A 234 6.20 14.36 1.45
CA TYR A 234 7.51 15.01 1.43
C TYR A 234 8.63 14.09 0.93
N VAL A 235 8.58 12.79 1.24
CA VAL A 235 9.53 11.81 0.68
C VAL A 235 9.38 11.74 -0.84
N GLN A 236 8.16 11.70 -1.37
CA GLN A 236 7.90 11.66 -2.82
C GLN A 236 8.46 12.89 -3.55
N VAL A 237 8.41 14.06 -2.93
CA VAL A 237 9.02 15.30 -3.48
C VAL A 237 10.48 15.50 -3.04
N ARG A 238 11.13 14.47 -2.50
CA ARG A 238 12.55 14.43 -2.09
C ARG A 238 12.94 15.48 -1.03
N LYS A 239 12.01 15.83 -0.15
CA LYS A 239 12.24 16.76 0.98
C LYS A 239 12.37 15.98 2.29
N SER A 240 13.54 15.40 2.56
CA SER A 240 13.76 14.51 3.71
C SER A 240 13.57 15.18 5.08
N VAL A 241 14.03 16.41 5.26
CA VAL A 241 13.91 17.11 6.56
C VAL A 241 12.45 17.33 6.98
N PRO A 242 11.57 17.95 6.16
CA PRO A 242 10.17 18.08 6.54
C PRO A 242 9.44 16.74 6.61
N ALA A 243 9.88 15.70 5.88
CA ALA A 243 9.34 14.34 6.02
C ALA A 243 9.58 13.78 7.43
N VAL A 244 10.83 13.82 7.89
CA VAL A 244 11.21 13.37 9.25
C VAL A 244 10.45 14.19 10.31
N GLN A 245 10.33 15.50 10.15
CA GLN A 245 9.57 16.33 11.07
C GLN A 245 8.08 15.95 11.15
N ALA A 246 7.49 15.50 10.03
CA ALA A 246 6.10 15.03 10.03
C ALA A 246 5.98 13.71 10.83
N PHE A 247 6.89 12.77 10.65
CA PHE A 247 6.92 11.53 11.43
C PHE A 247 7.22 11.76 12.92
N GLN A 248 8.12 12.69 13.26
CA GLN A 248 8.36 13.09 14.65
C GLN A 248 7.12 13.71 15.32
N ARG A 249 6.28 14.45 14.56
CA ARG A 249 5.00 14.94 15.07
C ARG A 249 4.03 13.83 15.42
N ILE A 250 4.11 12.68 14.74
CA ILE A 250 3.33 11.49 15.09
C ILE A 250 3.77 10.99 16.47
N GLN A 251 5.07 10.71 16.67
CA GLN A 251 5.59 10.25 17.95
C GLN A 251 5.21 11.20 19.08
N LYS A 252 5.40 12.50 18.87
CA LYS A 252 5.02 13.52 19.85
C LYS A 252 3.51 13.51 20.15
N ALA A 253 2.66 13.33 19.15
CA ALA A 253 1.22 13.27 19.35
C ALA A 253 0.81 12.04 20.17
N LEU A 254 1.42 10.88 19.89
CA LEU A 254 1.21 9.64 20.64
C LEU A 254 1.71 9.77 22.09
N ASP A 255 2.86 10.41 22.34
CA ASP A 255 3.40 10.65 23.69
C ASP A 255 2.50 11.55 24.54
N GLU A 256 1.79 12.50 23.91
CA GLU A 256 0.91 13.44 24.60
C GLU A 256 -0.54 12.94 24.69
N GLY A 257 -0.84 11.76 24.12
CA GLY A 257 -2.16 11.11 24.11
C GLY A 257 -3.12 11.80 23.13
N VAL A 258 -3.34 11.20 21.96
CA VAL A 258 -4.35 11.62 20.98
C VAL A 258 -5.54 10.67 21.10
N GLU A 259 -6.74 11.22 21.31
CA GLU A 259 -7.97 10.41 21.41
C GLU A 259 -8.31 9.76 20.05
N GLY A 260 -8.88 8.54 20.10
CA GLY A 260 -9.40 7.84 18.92
C GLY A 260 -8.35 7.20 18.02
N VAL A 261 -7.10 7.10 18.48
CA VAL A 261 -6.03 6.39 17.76
C VAL A 261 -5.99 4.94 18.23
N GLU A 262 -6.20 4.01 17.31
CA GLU A 262 -6.01 2.58 17.53
C GLU A 262 -4.56 2.19 17.22
N ASP A 263 -4.02 1.16 17.90
CA ASP A 263 -2.68 0.60 17.67
C ASP A 263 -1.54 1.66 17.78
N GLU A 264 -1.47 2.39 18.90
CA GLU A 264 -0.47 3.46 19.10
C GLU A 264 0.97 2.93 18.96
N ASP A 265 1.29 1.76 19.54
CA ASP A 265 2.61 1.16 19.47
C ASP A 265 3.01 0.87 18.01
N ARG A 266 2.08 0.30 17.25
CA ARG A 266 2.27 0.05 15.83
C ARG A 266 2.54 1.35 15.04
N LEU A 267 1.82 2.42 15.33
CA LEU A 267 2.01 3.71 14.64
C LEU A 267 3.34 4.36 15.02
N ARG A 268 3.79 4.16 16.25
CA ARG A 268 5.11 4.60 16.73
C ARG A 268 6.23 3.89 15.97
N ASP A 269 6.15 2.57 15.86
CA ASP A 269 7.13 1.76 15.13
C ASP A 269 7.15 2.10 13.65
N LEU A 270 5.97 2.26 13.04
CA LEU A 270 5.86 2.66 11.65
C LEU A 270 6.44 4.06 11.39
N ALA A 271 6.29 5.00 12.33
CA ALA A 271 6.91 6.32 12.24
C ALA A 271 8.44 6.21 12.33
N SER A 272 8.96 5.39 13.26
CA SER A 272 10.39 5.11 13.40
C SER A 272 10.96 4.48 12.12
N LEU A 273 10.32 3.44 11.60
CA LEU A 273 10.68 2.79 10.34
C LEU A 273 10.68 3.77 9.16
N SER A 274 9.68 4.66 9.09
CA SER A 274 9.59 5.67 8.03
C SER A 274 10.70 6.73 8.11
N MET A 275 11.09 7.13 9.33
CA MET A 275 12.23 8.03 9.54
C MET A 275 13.55 7.35 9.15
N ALA A 276 13.74 6.09 9.54
CA ALA A 276 14.91 5.30 9.18
C ALA A 276 15.07 5.22 7.64
N ARG A 277 14.02 4.82 6.94
CA ARG A 277 13.97 4.75 5.46
C ARG A 277 14.23 6.11 4.80
N THR A 278 13.70 7.20 5.38
CA THR A 278 13.93 8.57 4.88
C THR A 278 15.39 8.99 5.01
N TYR A 279 16.01 8.73 6.15
CA TYR A 279 17.43 8.99 6.35
C TYR A 279 18.29 8.13 5.45
N TYR A 280 18.02 6.83 5.37
CA TYR A 280 18.75 5.90 4.52
C TYR A 280 18.69 6.32 3.04
N SER A 281 17.51 6.55 2.48
CA SER A 281 17.36 6.97 1.09
C SER A 281 18.04 8.30 0.77
N SER A 282 18.14 9.20 1.74
CA SER A 282 18.83 10.49 1.61
C SER A 282 20.34 10.41 1.90
N SER A 283 20.83 9.31 2.47
CA SER A 283 22.26 9.10 2.75
C SER A 283 23.04 8.71 1.51
N ILE A 284 22.39 8.10 0.52
CA ILE A 284 23.03 7.60 -0.70
C ILE A 284 22.84 8.62 -1.81
N LYS A 285 23.94 9.14 -2.34
CA LYS A 285 23.95 10.03 -3.49
C LYS A 285 24.72 9.33 -4.62
N THR A 286 24.08 9.15 -5.76
CA THR A 286 24.73 8.63 -6.95
C THR A 286 25.10 9.81 -7.85
N ASP A 287 26.37 9.93 -8.18
CA ASP A 287 26.86 10.90 -9.16
C ASP A 287 26.33 10.51 -10.55
N PRO A 288 25.62 11.41 -11.26
CA PRO A 288 25.01 11.08 -12.55
C PRO A 288 26.04 10.79 -13.66
N GLU A 289 27.26 11.34 -13.56
CA GLU A 289 28.29 11.22 -14.60
C GLU A 289 29.18 9.99 -14.38
N SER A 290 29.64 9.78 -13.14
CA SER A 290 30.51 8.67 -12.80
C SER A 290 29.78 7.39 -12.39
N ASN A 291 28.46 7.47 -12.12
CA ASN A 291 27.63 6.40 -11.53
C ASN A 291 28.20 5.86 -10.20
N GLN A 292 29.05 6.64 -9.53
CA GLN A 292 29.60 6.31 -8.22
C GLN A 292 28.63 6.73 -7.11
N ALA A 293 28.37 5.83 -6.17
CA ALA A 293 27.57 6.13 -5.00
C ALA A 293 28.48 6.65 -3.89
N THR A 294 28.10 7.80 -3.30
CA THR A 294 28.70 8.33 -2.08
C THR A 294 27.72 8.18 -0.93
N VAL A 295 28.21 7.81 0.24
CA VAL A 295 27.40 7.55 1.43
C VAL A 295 27.65 8.63 2.47
N ASP A 296 26.58 9.30 2.92
CA ASP A 296 26.60 10.23 4.04
C ASP A 296 26.48 9.42 5.35
N SER A 297 27.60 9.22 6.04
CA SER A 297 27.69 8.41 7.26
C SER A 297 26.81 8.96 8.40
N THR A 298 26.64 10.28 8.50
CA THR A 298 25.80 10.89 9.53
C THR A 298 24.34 10.51 9.37
N LYS A 299 23.84 10.58 8.13
CA LYS A 299 22.48 10.17 7.83
C LYS A 299 22.28 8.67 7.95
N LEU A 300 23.29 7.88 7.55
CA LEU A 300 23.25 6.44 7.70
C LEU A 300 23.16 6.03 9.18
N SER A 301 23.97 6.63 10.06
CA SER A 301 23.88 6.42 11.50
C SER A 301 22.54 6.85 12.09
N ALA A 302 21.94 7.93 11.56
CA ALA A 302 20.59 8.34 11.96
C ALA A 302 19.53 7.30 11.52
N ALA A 303 19.66 6.70 10.34
CA ALA A 303 18.78 5.64 9.90
C ALA A 303 18.84 4.42 10.83
N VAL A 304 20.07 3.95 11.14
CA VAL A 304 20.31 2.85 12.09
C VAL A 304 19.67 3.14 13.45
N LYS A 305 19.84 4.36 13.98
CA LYS A 305 19.22 4.75 15.25
C LYS A 305 17.70 4.59 15.24
N TYR A 306 17.03 4.90 14.13
CA TYR A 306 15.57 4.81 14.05
C TYR A 306 15.09 3.38 13.79
N TRP A 307 15.85 2.53 13.07
CA TRP A 307 15.53 1.10 12.98
C TRP A 307 15.61 0.44 14.35
N ASN A 308 16.62 0.76 15.16
CA ASN A 308 16.78 0.27 16.53
C ASN A 308 15.70 0.76 17.51
N GLN A 309 14.83 1.68 17.12
CA GLN A 309 13.66 2.11 17.89
C GLN A 309 12.40 1.28 17.61
N VAL A 310 12.43 0.42 16.60
CA VAL A 310 11.31 -0.49 16.30
C VAL A 310 11.31 -1.62 17.33
N ASP A 311 10.21 -1.78 18.04
CA ASP A 311 10.08 -2.77 19.10
C ASP A 311 10.23 -4.21 18.55
N ALA A 312 10.89 -5.09 19.31
CA ALA A 312 11.13 -6.48 18.93
C ALA A 312 9.82 -7.30 18.82
N ALA A 313 8.74 -6.88 19.47
CA ALA A 313 7.42 -7.48 19.33
C ALA A 313 6.63 -6.94 18.13
N SER A 314 7.14 -5.91 17.46
CA SER A 314 6.49 -5.27 16.30
C SER A 314 6.46 -6.18 15.09
N GLU A 315 5.39 -6.11 14.32
CA GLU A 315 5.31 -6.74 13.00
C GLU A 315 6.37 -6.20 12.01
N TYR A 316 6.93 -5.00 12.26
CA TYR A 316 7.94 -4.33 11.43
C TYR A 316 9.38 -4.65 11.83
N TRP A 317 9.59 -5.37 12.93
CA TRP A 317 10.94 -5.55 13.47
C TRP A 317 11.87 -6.33 12.54
N LEU A 318 11.39 -7.41 11.95
CA LEU A 318 12.19 -8.20 11.01
C LEU A 318 12.50 -7.41 9.72
N ASP A 319 11.56 -6.56 9.26
CA ASP A 319 11.81 -5.64 8.16
C ASP A 319 12.90 -4.62 8.53
N ALA A 320 12.83 -4.07 9.75
CA ALA A 320 13.84 -3.15 10.26
C ALA A 320 15.23 -3.79 10.30
N LEU A 321 15.36 -4.99 10.84
CA LEU A 321 16.63 -5.73 10.87
C LEU A 321 17.18 -6.02 9.46
N PHE A 322 16.29 -6.40 8.54
CA PHE A 322 16.69 -6.67 7.16
C PHE A 322 17.21 -5.40 6.47
N GLU A 323 16.48 -4.29 6.57
CA GLU A 323 16.88 -3.01 5.97
C GLU A 323 18.16 -2.46 6.62
N GLU A 324 18.27 -2.58 7.93
CA GLU A 324 19.46 -2.19 8.69
C GLU A 324 20.69 -3.00 8.29
N SER A 325 20.54 -4.28 7.94
CA SER A 325 21.64 -5.11 7.42
C SER A 325 22.29 -4.49 6.19
N TRP A 326 21.49 -3.89 5.29
CA TRP A 326 22.01 -3.15 4.14
C TRP A 326 22.74 -1.87 4.55
N ALA A 327 22.24 -1.16 5.56
CA ALA A 327 22.90 0.04 6.08
C ALA A 327 24.26 -0.29 6.70
N TYR A 328 24.34 -1.34 7.50
CA TYR A 328 25.61 -1.83 8.05
C TYR A 328 26.57 -2.30 6.95
N PHE A 329 26.08 -3.00 5.93
CA PHE A 329 26.91 -3.36 4.78
C PHE A 329 27.50 -2.12 4.08
N MET A 330 26.68 -1.09 3.83
CA MET A 330 27.13 0.17 3.22
C MET A 330 28.11 0.95 4.10
N ALA A 331 28.02 0.81 5.42
CA ALA A 331 28.96 1.37 6.39
C ALA A 331 30.27 0.58 6.49
N GLY A 332 30.34 -0.63 5.91
CA GLY A 332 31.45 -1.56 6.09
C GLY A 332 31.43 -2.30 7.42
N ASP A 333 30.33 -2.21 8.15
CA ASP A 333 30.11 -2.92 9.43
C ASP A 333 29.49 -4.31 9.16
N TYR A 334 30.32 -5.18 8.60
CA TYR A 334 29.91 -6.54 8.23
C TYR A 334 29.48 -7.40 9.41
N PRO A 335 30.09 -7.27 10.63
CA PRO A 335 29.67 -8.05 11.79
C PRO A 335 28.21 -7.84 12.19
N HIS A 336 27.75 -6.60 12.24
CA HIS A 336 26.34 -6.29 12.53
C HIS A 336 25.41 -6.73 11.39
N ALA A 337 25.80 -6.48 10.13
CA ALA A 337 25.02 -6.93 8.99
C ALA A 337 24.77 -8.45 9.02
N LEU A 338 25.81 -9.24 9.29
CA LEU A 338 25.72 -10.69 9.40
C LEU A 338 24.97 -11.14 10.65
N GLY A 339 25.07 -10.42 11.75
CA GLY A 339 24.33 -10.68 12.98
C GLY A 339 22.82 -10.52 12.79
N ASN A 340 22.39 -9.45 12.11
CA ASN A 340 21.00 -9.25 11.75
C ASN A 340 20.49 -10.35 10.80
N ILE A 341 21.29 -10.72 9.78
CA ILE A 341 20.96 -11.83 8.89
C ILE A 341 20.85 -13.15 9.66
N HIS A 342 21.71 -13.38 10.63
CA HIS A 342 21.66 -14.56 11.51
C HIS A 342 20.33 -14.59 12.28
N THR A 343 19.90 -13.46 12.85
CA THR A 343 18.59 -13.31 13.51
C THR A 343 17.44 -13.63 12.55
N LEU A 344 17.44 -13.08 11.33
CA LEU A 344 16.41 -13.33 10.31
C LEU A 344 16.31 -14.81 9.89
N GLN A 345 17.40 -15.57 10.01
CA GLN A 345 17.49 -16.99 9.70
C GLN A 345 17.14 -17.89 10.88
N SER A 346 16.83 -17.32 12.04
CA SER A 346 16.50 -18.04 13.27
C SER A 346 15.22 -18.88 13.10
N PRO A 347 15.19 -20.09 13.68
CA PRO A 347 14.00 -20.93 13.71
C PRO A 347 12.84 -20.34 14.52
N TYR A 348 13.04 -19.27 15.27
CA TYR A 348 11.98 -18.54 15.97
C TYR A 348 11.04 -17.80 15.01
N PHE A 349 11.46 -17.58 13.76
CA PHE A 349 10.68 -16.89 12.72
C PHE A 349 10.39 -17.81 11.53
N PRO A 350 9.65 -18.91 11.71
CA PRO A 350 9.44 -19.92 10.67
C PRO A 350 8.69 -19.36 9.45
N ASN A 351 7.91 -18.28 9.65
CA ASN A 351 7.10 -17.64 8.62
C ASN A 351 7.83 -16.47 7.95
N SER A 352 9.07 -16.17 8.35
CA SER A 352 9.85 -15.08 7.75
C SER A 352 10.31 -15.45 6.32
N PHE A 353 10.18 -14.50 5.40
CA PHE A 353 10.57 -14.69 4.01
C PHE A 353 11.47 -13.55 3.52
N TYR A 354 12.76 -13.68 3.80
CA TYR A 354 13.81 -12.73 3.40
C TYR A 354 14.87 -13.42 2.52
N PRO A 355 14.54 -13.86 1.29
CA PRO A 355 15.51 -14.53 0.41
C PRO A 355 16.72 -13.65 0.09
N GLU A 356 16.53 -12.34 -0.06
CA GLU A 356 17.58 -11.36 -0.32
C GLU A 356 18.63 -11.30 0.80
N ALA A 357 18.27 -11.61 2.05
CA ALA A 357 19.23 -11.65 3.17
C ALA A 357 20.36 -12.69 2.91
N SER A 358 20.05 -13.82 2.27
CA SER A 358 21.07 -14.81 1.88
C SER A 358 21.96 -14.29 0.75
N VAL A 359 21.40 -13.52 -0.18
CA VAL A 359 22.18 -12.86 -1.26
C VAL A 359 23.12 -11.82 -0.65
N LEU A 360 22.64 -10.99 0.28
CA LEU A 360 23.46 -10.01 0.99
C LEU A 360 24.60 -10.70 1.78
N LYS A 361 24.32 -11.83 2.46
CA LYS A 361 25.34 -12.63 3.14
C LYS A 361 26.44 -13.09 2.17
N ALA A 362 26.07 -13.58 0.99
CA ALA A 362 27.02 -13.99 -0.04
C ALA A 362 27.84 -12.79 -0.57
N VAL A 363 27.20 -11.62 -0.75
CA VAL A 363 27.89 -10.38 -1.16
C VAL A 363 28.89 -9.92 -0.11
N ILE A 364 28.56 -10.00 1.19
CA ILE A 364 29.49 -9.66 2.28
C ILE A 364 30.72 -10.56 2.25
N TYR A 365 30.56 -11.88 2.12
CA TYR A 365 31.69 -12.80 2.01
C TYR A 365 32.50 -12.56 0.73
N PHE A 366 31.85 -12.32 -0.41
CA PHE A 366 32.53 -11.98 -1.65
C PHE A 366 33.36 -10.70 -1.52
N SER A 367 32.80 -9.65 -0.95
CA SER A 367 33.47 -8.36 -0.73
C SER A 367 34.71 -8.48 0.20
N ASN A 368 34.75 -9.52 1.03
CA ASN A 368 35.86 -9.86 1.89
C ASN A 368 36.76 -10.98 1.31
N CYS A 369 36.64 -11.27 0.01
CA CYS A 369 37.40 -12.30 -0.70
C CYS A 369 37.27 -13.72 -0.11
N ASN A 370 36.25 -13.97 0.72
CA ASN A 370 35.92 -15.27 1.28
C ASN A 370 35.05 -16.07 0.29
N TYR A 371 35.64 -16.41 -0.85
CA TYR A 371 34.93 -17.00 -2.00
C TYR A 371 34.33 -18.37 -1.70
N GLU A 372 34.96 -19.19 -0.85
CA GLU A 372 34.45 -20.48 -0.43
C GLU A 372 33.16 -20.34 0.40
N ALA A 373 33.19 -19.44 1.37
CA ALA A 373 32.02 -19.14 2.19
C ALA A 373 30.87 -18.56 1.34
N ALA A 374 31.19 -17.61 0.43
CA ALA A 374 30.20 -17.06 -0.50
C ALA A 374 29.56 -18.16 -1.39
N THR A 375 30.38 -19.05 -1.95
CA THR A 375 29.90 -20.19 -2.76
C THR A 375 28.99 -21.12 -1.96
N THR A 376 29.38 -21.41 -0.71
CA THR A 376 28.58 -22.24 0.20
C THR A 376 27.20 -21.62 0.49
N VAL A 377 27.17 -20.31 0.76
CA VAL A 377 25.90 -19.58 1.00
C VAL A 377 25.01 -19.63 -0.23
N VAL A 378 25.53 -19.39 -1.44
CA VAL A 378 24.75 -19.46 -2.68
C VAL A 378 24.24 -20.89 -2.94
N ALA A 379 25.06 -21.90 -2.68
CA ALA A 379 24.63 -23.30 -2.83
C ALA A 379 23.48 -23.66 -1.87
N GLN A 380 23.58 -23.23 -0.61
CA GLN A 380 22.51 -23.42 0.38
C GLN A 380 21.24 -22.64 -0.01
N PHE A 381 21.40 -21.43 -0.49
CA PHE A 381 20.31 -20.59 -0.98
C PHE A 381 19.56 -21.25 -2.14
N ASN A 382 20.28 -21.71 -3.17
CA ASN A 382 19.68 -22.40 -4.32
C ASN A 382 18.99 -23.70 -3.90
N LYS A 383 19.61 -24.49 -3.02
CA LYS A 383 19.02 -25.74 -2.49
C LYS A 383 17.69 -25.48 -1.76
N LYS A 384 17.60 -24.38 -0.99
CA LYS A 384 16.39 -24.00 -0.24
C LYS A 384 15.31 -23.43 -1.16
N TYR A 385 15.66 -22.46 -2.01
CA TYR A 385 14.67 -21.61 -2.67
C TYR A 385 14.28 -22.05 -4.08
N THR A 386 15.08 -22.83 -4.80
CA THR A 386 14.69 -23.34 -6.12
C THR A 386 13.44 -24.23 -6.06
N PRO A 387 13.33 -25.20 -5.15
CA PRO A 387 12.11 -26.00 -5.04
C PRO A 387 10.87 -25.18 -4.65
N ILE A 388 11.07 -24.15 -3.81
CA ILE A 388 10.01 -23.24 -3.40
C ILE A 388 9.50 -22.46 -4.61
N LYS A 389 10.40 -21.86 -5.39
CA LYS A 389 10.07 -21.15 -6.63
C LYS A 389 9.25 -22.02 -7.58
N ASP A 390 9.72 -23.26 -7.83
CA ASP A 390 9.05 -24.18 -8.77
C ASP A 390 7.62 -24.50 -8.32
N GLN A 391 7.39 -24.65 -7.02
CA GLN A 391 6.06 -24.88 -6.46
C GLN A 391 5.17 -23.63 -6.57
N LEU A 392 5.71 -22.45 -6.27
CA LEU A 392 4.98 -21.19 -6.41
C LEU A 392 4.58 -20.93 -7.87
N GLU A 393 5.49 -21.19 -8.82
CA GLU A 393 5.19 -21.09 -10.26
C GLU A 393 4.12 -22.10 -10.71
N LYS A 394 4.14 -23.31 -10.15
CA LYS A 394 3.13 -24.33 -10.42
C LYS A 394 1.74 -23.86 -9.98
N ILE A 395 1.63 -23.22 -8.82
CA ILE A 395 0.35 -22.65 -8.36
C ILE A 395 -0.13 -21.59 -9.36
N LEU A 396 0.72 -20.66 -9.78
CA LEU A 396 0.35 -19.63 -10.77
C LEU A 396 -0.11 -20.22 -12.11
N LYS A 397 0.46 -21.34 -12.53
CA LYS A 397 0.06 -22.01 -13.78
C LYS A 397 -1.39 -22.50 -13.76
N ASN A 398 -1.95 -22.76 -12.59
CA ASN A 398 -3.34 -23.20 -12.43
C ASN A 398 -4.34 -22.04 -12.61
N TYR A 399 -3.87 -20.78 -12.52
CA TYR A 399 -4.71 -19.58 -12.59
C TYR A 399 -4.31 -18.71 -13.79
N LYS A 400 -4.35 -19.31 -15.00
CA LYS A 400 -4.10 -18.64 -16.28
C LYS A 400 -5.41 -18.50 -17.05
N GLY A 401 -5.54 -17.43 -17.83
CA GLY A 401 -6.69 -17.21 -18.70
C GLY A 401 -7.60 -16.08 -18.23
N GLU A 402 -8.78 -16.01 -18.82
CA GLU A 402 -9.81 -15.02 -18.46
C GLU A 402 -10.52 -15.43 -17.17
N ASN A 403 -10.95 -14.46 -16.39
CA ASN A 403 -11.69 -14.63 -15.12
C ASN A 403 -10.93 -15.47 -14.06
N LYS A 404 -9.61 -15.39 -14.00
CA LYS A 404 -8.75 -16.08 -13.05
C LYS A 404 -8.83 -15.51 -11.62
N GLU A 405 -9.33 -14.30 -11.47
CA GLU A 405 -9.33 -13.53 -10.23
C GLU A 405 -10.23 -14.18 -9.17
N GLU A 406 -11.44 -14.56 -9.53
CA GLU A 406 -12.39 -15.19 -8.60
C GLU A 406 -11.93 -16.57 -8.12
N PRO A 407 -11.49 -17.50 -8.98
CA PRO A 407 -10.91 -18.78 -8.54
C PRO A 407 -9.68 -18.58 -7.64
N PHE A 408 -8.82 -17.60 -7.93
CA PHE A 408 -7.68 -17.32 -7.08
C PHE A 408 -8.08 -16.73 -5.73
N PHE A 409 -9.10 -15.87 -5.70
CA PHE A 409 -9.67 -15.37 -4.44
C PHE A 409 -10.21 -16.52 -3.56
N LYS A 410 -10.91 -17.49 -4.15
CA LYS A 410 -11.39 -18.67 -3.42
C LYS A 410 -10.22 -19.49 -2.85
N PHE A 411 -9.19 -19.76 -3.66
CA PHE A 411 -7.96 -20.41 -3.19
C PHE A 411 -7.33 -19.65 -2.02
N LEU A 412 -7.26 -18.32 -2.11
CA LEU A 412 -6.77 -17.46 -1.03
C LEU A 412 -7.54 -17.69 0.29
N LEU A 413 -8.88 -17.70 0.23
CA LEU A 413 -9.72 -17.93 1.40
C LEU A 413 -9.51 -19.33 1.99
N GLU A 414 -9.34 -20.36 1.12
CA GLU A 414 -9.03 -21.73 1.55
C GLU A 414 -7.69 -21.80 2.28
N VAL A 415 -6.64 -21.18 1.74
CA VAL A 415 -5.31 -21.13 2.38
C VAL A 415 -5.40 -20.47 3.76
N ARG A 416 -6.07 -19.35 3.86
CA ARG A 416 -6.26 -18.63 5.14
C ARG A 416 -7.09 -19.42 6.16
N ALA A 417 -7.96 -20.30 5.70
CA ALA A 417 -8.72 -21.21 6.56
C ALA A 417 -7.91 -22.49 6.94
N GLY A 418 -6.62 -22.54 6.58
CA GLY A 418 -5.76 -23.71 6.86
C GLY A 418 -5.87 -24.84 5.82
N GLY A 419 -6.67 -24.64 4.74
CA GLY A 419 -6.83 -25.58 3.62
C GLY A 419 -5.82 -25.37 2.50
N GLY A 420 -6.24 -25.59 1.24
CA GLY A 420 -5.47 -25.30 0.02
C GLY A 420 -4.43 -26.34 -0.36
N ASN A 421 -4.32 -27.46 0.36
CA ASN A 421 -3.37 -28.56 0.10
C ASN A 421 -1.95 -28.10 -0.29
N LEU A 422 -1.38 -27.17 0.50
CA LEU A 422 -0.04 -26.64 0.31
C LEU A 422 1.01 -27.46 1.07
N ASP A 423 2.19 -27.60 0.46
CA ASP A 423 3.39 -28.12 1.14
C ASP A 423 3.71 -27.21 2.34
N GLU A 424 4.07 -27.81 3.47
CA GLU A 424 4.39 -27.08 4.72
C GLU A 424 5.50 -26.04 4.54
N ARG A 425 6.42 -26.24 3.61
CA ARG A 425 7.51 -25.31 3.33
C ARG A 425 7.08 -24.03 2.60
N ILE A 426 6.02 -24.11 1.80
CA ILE A 426 5.54 -22.96 1.03
C ILE A 426 4.33 -22.29 1.67
N ARG A 427 3.61 -22.98 2.55
CA ARG A 427 2.44 -22.44 3.24
C ARG A 427 2.73 -21.10 3.93
N PRO A 428 3.79 -20.95 4.78
CA PRO A 428 4.10 -19.69 5.42
C PRO A 428 4.40 -18.56 4.42
N ILE A 429 5.04 -18.89 3.28
CA ILE A 429 5.37 -17.92 2.24
C ILE A 429 4.10 -17.42 1.54
N VAL A 430 3.18 -18.34 1.22
CA VAL A 430 1.90 -17.99 0.61
C VAL A 430 1.05 -17.19 1.60
N GLU A 431 0.98 -17.59 2.85
CA GLU A 431 0.24 -16.89 3.91
C GLU A 431 0.79 -15.48 4.14
N ASN A 432 2.10 -15.31 4.15
CA ASN A 432 2.74 -13.98 4.26
C ASN A 432 2.40 -13.11 3.04
N ALA A 433 2.51 -13.63 1.82
CA ALA A 433 2.11 -12.91 0.61
C ALA A 433 0.62 -12.48 0.64
N LEU A 434 -0.21 -13.23 1.37
CA LEU A 434 -1.66 -13.02 1.49
C LEU A 434 -2.07 -12.27 2.78
N SER A 435 -1.13 -11.94 3.66
CA SER A 435 -1.38 -11.17 4.88
C SER A 435 -1.30 -9.65 4.68
N ASP A 436 -1.09 -9.22 3.45
CA ASP A 436 -1.05 -7.81 3.09
C ASP A 436 -2.32 -7.05 3.48
N ARG A 437 -2.14 -5.88 4.10
CA ARG A 437 -3.25 -5.09 4.66
C ARG A 437 -4.25 -4.61 3.61
N GLN A 438 -3.79 -4.24 2.43
CA GLN A 438 -4.68 -3.83 1.35
C GLN A 438 -5.55 -5.01 0.88
N LEU A 439 -4.95 -6.20 0.79
CA LEU A 439 -5.70 -7.42 0.49
C LEU A 439 -6.69 -7.76 1.61
N LEU A 440 -6.27 -7.62 2.89
CA LEU A 440 -7.15 -7.83 4.04
C LEU A 440 -8.37 -6.92 4.01
N ARG A 441 -8.20 -5.63 3.70
CA ARG A 441 -9.31 -4.68 3.55
C ARG A 441 -10.25 -5.06 2.41
N ASN A 442 -9.73 -5.55 1.28
CA ASN A 442 -10.57 -6.05 0.20
C ASN A 442 -11.38 -7.27 0.64
N ILE A 443 -10.79 -8.18 1.41
CA ILE A 443 -11.50 -9.32 2.00
C ILE A 443 -12.59 -8.86 2.97
N ASP A 444 -12.28 -7.90 3.82
CA ASP A 444 -13.25 -7.36 4.79
C ASP A 444 -14.37 -6.60 4.10
N TYR A 445 -14.09 -5.92 2.99
CA TYR A 445 -15.12 -5.32 2.16
C TYR A 445 -16.07 -6.37 1.55
N VAL A 446 -15.55 -7.48 1.03
CA VAL A 446 -16.39 -8.59 0.56
C VAL A 446 -17.26 -9.14 1.67
N LYS A 447 -16.73 -9.35 2.88
CA LYS A 447 -17.51 -9.81 4.05
C LYS A 447 -18.63 -8.82 4.42
N LEU A 448 -18.30 -7.52 4.41
CA LEU A 448 -19.29 -6.47 4.70
C LEU A 448 -20.45 -6.49 3.71
N LEU A 449 -20.15 -6.65 2.41
CA LEU A 449 -21.17 -6.77 1.36
C LEU A 449 -22.02 -8.04 1.53
N GLU A 450 -21.42 -9.16 1.96
CA GLU A 450 -22.16 -10.38 2.28
C GLU A 450 -23.06 -10.23 3.52
N GLU A 451 -22.65 -9.46 4.51
CA GLU A 451 -23.48 -9.12 5.67
C GLU A 451 -24.64 -8.20 5.30
N GLU A 452 -24.39 -7.25 4.41
CA GLU A 452 -25.43 -6.36 3.88
C GLU A 452 -26.45 -7.15 3.06
N ASP A 453 -26.02 -8.09 2.23
CA ASP A 453 -26.91 -9.01 1.47
C ASP A 453 -27.75 -9.90 2.41
N LYS A 454 -27.14 -10.45 3.48
CA LYS A 454 -27.87 -11.19 4.51
C LYS A 454 -28.93 -10.33 5.19
N ARG A 455 -28.63 -9.04 5.44
CA ARG A 455 -29.58 -8.08 6.02
C ARG A 455 -30.71 -7.78 5.04
N PHE A 456 -30.39 -7.59 3.76
CA PHE A 456 -31.37 -7.40 2.70
C PHE A 456 -32.34 -8.58 2.62
N LYS A 457 -31.86 -9.81 2.64
CA LYS A 457 -32.68 -11.04 2.63
C LYS A 457 -33.57 -11.20 3.86
N LYS A 458 -33.28 -10.50 4.95
CA LYS A 458 -34.11 -10.43 6.17
C LYS A 458 -35.09 -9.26 6.17
N SER A 459 -35.06 -8.37 5.19
CA SER A 459 -36.00 -7.26 5.06
C SER A 459 -37.43 -7.75 4.80
N PRO A 460 -38.45 -6.91 5.02
CA PRO A 460 -39.83 -7.28 4.68
C PRO A 460 -39.96 -7.74 3.21
N PRO A 461 -40.73 -8.80 2.92
CA PRO A 461 -40.92 -9.29 1.55
C PRO A 461 -41.43 -8.22 0.58
N THR A 462 -42.27 -7.30 1.08
CA THR A 462 -42.79 -6.16 0.33
C THR A 462 -41.69 -5.19 -0.11
N PHE A 463 -40.62 -5.03 0.71
CA PHE A 463 -39.45 -4.24 0.33
C PHE A 463 -38.60 -4.98 -0.68
N GLN A 464 -38.30 -6.28 -0.45
CA GLN A 464 -37.48 -7.07 -1.35
C GLN A 464 -38.06 -7.16 -2.77
N SER A 465 -39.37 -7.30 -2.90
CA SER A 465 -40.07 -7.39 -4.19
C SER A 465 -40.32 -6.04 -4.85
N SER A 466 -40.10 -4.93 -4.15
CA SER A 466 -40.25 -3.59 -4.74
C SER A 466 -39.13 -3.28 -5.73
N SER A 467 -39.36 -2.32 -6.63
CA SER A 467 -38.36 -1.89 -7.62
C SER A 467 -37.06 -1.41 -6.95
N ILE A 468 -37.15 -0.65 -5.83
CA ILE A 468 -35.96 -0.25 -5.07
C ILE A 468 -35.29 -1.46 -4.39
N GLY A 469 -36.04 -2.43 -3.90
CA GLY A 469 -35.48 -3.65 -3.32
C GLY A 469 -34.69 -4.44 -4.35
N GLN A 470 -35.20 -4.59 -5.58
CA GLN A 470 -34.46 -5.22 -6.68
C GLN A 470 -33.17 -4.44 -7.00
N GLN A 471 -33.25 -3.11 -7.09
CA GLN A 471 -32.08 -2.26 -7.32
C GLN A 471 -31.02 -2.42 -6.20
N VAL A 472 -31.41 -2.51 -4.94
CA VAL A 472 -30.51 -2.78 -3.81
C VAL A 472 -29.84 -4.14 -3.96
N GLY A 473 -30.61 -5.19 -4.28
CA GLY A 473 -30.07 -6.54 -4.49
C GLY A 473 -29.06 -6.60 -5.64
N ASP A 474 -29.38 -5.95 -6.76
CA ASP A 474 -28.50 -5.89 -7.93
C ASP A 474 -27.23 -5.08 -7.63
N ALA A 475 -27.34 -3.96 -6.92
CA ALA A 475 -26.20 -3.14 -6.52
C ALA A 475 -25.24 -3.91 -5.59
N LEU A 476 -25.78 -4.65 -4.62
CA LEU A 476 -24.98 -5.48 -3.71
C LEU A 476 -24.26 -6.60 -4.44
N LYS A 477 -24.96 -7.29 -5.35
CA LYS A 477 -24.38 -8.35 -6.16
C LYS A 477 -23.24 -7.82 -7.04
N LEU A 478 -23.48 -6.72 -7.76
CA LEU A 478 -22.47 -6.09 -8.60
C LEU A 478 -21.25 -5.64 -7.78
N ALA A 479 -21.47 -4.96 -6.66
CA ALA A 479 -20.38 -4.51 -5.79
C ALA A 479 -19.56 -5.70 -5.26
N ARG A 480 -20.21 -6.80 -4.84
CA ARG A 480 -19.55 -8.01 -4.39
C ARG A 480 -18.70 -8.67 -5.49
N ASP A 481 -19.26 -8.80 -6.68
CA ASP A 481 -18.54 -9.42 -7.82
C ASP A 481 -17.31 -8.58 -8.21
N LEU A 482 -17.43 -7.26 -8.18
CA LEU A 482 -16.29 -6.35 -8.41
C LEU A 482 -15.25 -6.44 -7.28
N ALA A 483 -15.68 -6.45 -6.02
CA ALA A 483 -14.77 -6.56 -4.85
C ALA A 483 -14.00 -7.88 -4.86
N VAL A 484 -14.65 -9.00 -5.19
CA VAL A 484 -14.02 -10.33 -5.34
C VAL A 484 -12.97 -10.30 -6.45
N ARG A 485 -13.27 -9.70 -7.61
CA ARG A 485 -12.30 -9.58 -8.71
C ARG A 485 -11.10 -8.72 -8.30
N GLN A 486 -11.33 -7.58 -7.69
CA GLN A 486 -10.26 -6.68 -7.23
C GLN A 486 -9.37 -7.37 -6.18
N ALA A 487 -9.96 -8.07 -5.23
CA ALA A 487 -9.21 -8.85 -4.24
C ALA A 487 -8.38 -9.95 -4.90
N GLY A 488 -8.96 -10.68 -5.87
CA GLY A 488 -8.25 -11.72 -6.61
C GLY A 488 -7.13 -11.17 -7.49
N GLU A 489 -7.35 -10.06 -8.17
CA GLU A 489 -6.32 -9.37 -8.97
C GLU A 489 -5.15 -8.89 -8.10
N LEU A 490 -5.46 -8.25 -6.97
CA LEU A 490 -4.47 -7.79 -6.01
C LEU A 490 -3.64 -8.96 -5.47
N ALA A 491 -4.30 -10.04 -5.06
CA ALA A 491 -3.65 -11.24 -4.55
C ALA A 491 -2.75 -11.90 -5.61
N LEU A 492 -3.24 -12.06 -6.84
CA LEU A 492 -2.44 -12.58 -7.97
C LEU A 492 -1.23 -11.70 -8.26
N SER A 493 -1.42 -10.39 -8.31
CA SER A 493 -0.34 -9.43 -8.57
C SER A 493 0.75 -9.50 -7.51
N ARG A 494 0.39 -9.63 -6.23
CA ARG A 494 1.34 -9.77 -5.12
C ARG A 494 2.04 -11.11 -5.15
N TYR A 495 1.29 -12.17 -5.36
CA TYR A 495 1.86 -13.51 -5.48
C TYR A 495 2.86 -13.59 -6.65
N GLN A 496 2.51 -13.06 -7.82
CA GLN A 496 3.41 -12.99 -8.98
C GLN A 496 4.68 -12.18 -8.65
N ARG A 497 4.54 -11.07 -7.93
CA ARG A 497 5.68 -10.25 -7.51
C ARG A 497 6.66 -11.04 -6.65
N ASN A 498 6.17 -11.80 -5.67
CA ASN A 498 7.04 -12.63 -4.83
C ASN A 498 7.80 -13.69 -5.63
N VAL A 499 7.15 -14.29 -6.64
CA VAL A 499 7.80 -15.24 -7.55
C VAL A 499 8.87 -14.54 -8.40
N ASP A 500 8.56 -13.37 -8.94
CA ASP A 500 9.50 -12.59 -9.77
C ASP A 500 10.73 -12.13 -8.95
N GLU A 501 10.51 -11.72 -7.70
CA GLU A 501 11.56 -11.33 -6.76
C GLU A 501 12.46 -12.51 -6.40
N LEU A 502 11.85 -13.65 -6.09
CA LEU A 502 12.63 -14.86 -5.83
C LEU A 502 13.46 -15.30 -7.05
N ASN A 503 12.90 -15.20 -8.25
CA ASN A 503 13.65 -15.45 -9.50
C ASN A 503 14.81 -14.45 -9.70
N GLU A 504 14.63 -13.18 -9.32
CA GLU A 504 15.69 -12.16 -9.38
C GLU A 504 16.82 -12.50 -8.41
N HIS A 505 16.48 -12.86 -7.16
CA HIS A 505 17.49 -13.22 -6.14
C HIS A 505 18.24 -14.51 -6.49
N LEU A 506 17.60 -15.51 -7.09
CA LEU A 506 18.28 -16.71 -7.58
C LEU A 506 19.30 -16.35 -8.68
N ARG A 507 18.93 -15.47 -9.61
CA ARG A 507 19.86 -14.98 -10.64
C ARG A 507 21.00 -14.14 -10.07
N ASP A 508 20.74 -13.36 -9.00
CA ASP A 508 21.80 -12.61 -8.33
C ASP A 508 22.79 -13.54 -7.63
N GLY A 509 22.33 -14.64 -7.04
CA GLY A 509 23.19 -15.71 -6.55
C GLY A 509 24.08 -16.31 -7.65
N GLU A 510 23.52 -16.58 -8.82
CA GLU A 510 24.29 -17.10 -9.97
C GLU A 510 25.36 -16.09 -10.45
N LYS A 511 25.02 -14.78 -10.47
CA LYS A 511 26.00 -13.72 -10.81
C LYS A 511 27.17 -13.70 -9.82
N ILE A 512 26.89 -13.85 -8.51
CA ILE A 512 27.96 -13.91 -7.49
C ILE A 512 28.92 -15.07 -7.80
N LEU A 513 28.43 -16.25 -8.19
CA LEU A 513 29.28 -17.38 -8.55
C LEU A 513 30.15 -17.11 -9.80
N ILE A 514 29.61 -16.39 -10.80
CA ILE A 514 30.36 -15.95 -11.97
C ILE A 514 31.46 -14.96 -11.55
N ASP A 515 31.11 -13.98 -10.71
CA ASP A 515 32.06 -12.97 -10.23
C ASP A 515 33.16 -13.60 -9.37
N ILE A 516 32.84 -14.61 -8.53
CA ILE A 516 33.81 -15.40 -7.77
C ILE A 516 34.78 -16.10 -8.73
N THR A 517 34.26 -16.75 -9.78
CA THR A 517 35.09 -17.47 -10.74
C THR A 517 36.03 -16.52 -11.47
N ALA A 518 35.54 -15.34 -11.88
CA ALA A 518 36.34 -14.30 -12.50
C ALA A 518 37.43 -13.75 -11.55
N ALA A 519 37.08 -13.50 -10.30
CA ALA A 519 38.02 -13.00 -9.30
C ALA A 519 39.13 -14.03 -8.99
N GLN A 520 38.78 -15.31 -8.83
CA GLN A 520 39.74 -16.40 -8.63
C GLN A 520 40.68 -16.57 -9.81
N ARG A 521 40.17 -16.45 -11.05
CA ARG A 521 40.97 -16.48 -12.26
C ARG A 521 41.99 -15.32 -12.28
N ASN A 522 41.53 -14.09 -12.02
CA ASN A 522 42.40 -12.92 -11.99
C ASN A 522 43.51 -13.07 -10.94
N LEU A 523 43.22 -13.62 -9.76
CA LEU A 523 44.19 -13.92 -8.72
C LEU A 523 45.22 -14.96 -9.20
N LEU A 524 44.82 -15.98 -9.94
CA LEU A 524 45.71 -16.99 -10.50
C LEU A 524 46.62 -16.38 -11.58
N ASP A 525 46.05 -15.57 -12.47
CA ASP A 525 46.79 -14.88 -13.53
C ASP A 525 47.83 -13.89 -12.94
N GLU A 526 47.48 -13.19 -11.86
CA GLU A 526 48.39 -12.29 -11.12
C GLU A 526 49.52 -13.06 -10.44
N LYS A 527 49.21 -14.20 -9.78
CA LYS A 527 50.21 -15.10 -9.18
C LYS A 527 51.18 -15.65 -10.23
N LEU A 528 50.68 -16.00 -11.40
CA LEU A 528 51.50 -16.50 -12.51
C LEU A 528 52.39 -15.41 -13.14
N SER A 529 51.90 -14.17 -13.21
CA SER A 529 52.60 -13.06 -13.85
C SER A 529 53.68 -12.41 -12.99
N ASN A 530 53.43 -12.26 -11.68
CA ASN A 530 54.25 -11.44 -10.79
C ASN A 530 55.10 -12.25 -9.81
N GLY A 531 54.96 -13.57 -9.68
CA GLY A 531 55.78 -14.44 -8.87
C GLY A 531 55.70 -14.19 -7.34
N GLN A 532 55.09 -13.11 -6.91
CA GLN A 532 54.89 -12.76 -5.49
C GLN A 532 53.56 -12.00 -5.35
N VAL A 533 52.66 -12.53 -4.55
CA VAL A 533 51.49 -11.81 -4.05
C VAL A 533 51.94 -10.92 -2.90
N SER A 534 51.66 -9.61 -2.98
CA SER A 534 51.86 -8.72 -1.84
C SER A 534 51.06 -9.24 -0.67
N LYS A 535 51.67 -9.51 0.48
CA LYS A 535 50.95 -9.83 1.70
C LYS A 535 50.20 -8.57 2.17
N ALA A 536 48.94 -8.43 1.76
CA ALA A 536 48.08 -7.47 2.41
C ALA A 536 47.78 -7.95 3.82
N GLU A 537 47.78 -7.03 4.78
CA GLU A 537 47.41 -7.35 6.16
C GLU A 537 45.95 -7.85 6.19
N SER A 538 45.74 -9.02 6.77
CA SER A 538 44.41 -9.55 7.02
C SER A 538 43.67 -8.62 7.96
N LYS A 539 42.51 -8.08 7.50
CA LYS A 539 41.62 -7.29 8.35
C LYS A 539 40.57 -8.23 8.93
N ILE A 540 40.46 -8.25 10.25
CA ILE A 540 39.42 -9.01 10.95
C ILE A 540 38.41 -8.00 11.48
N PHE A 541 37.16 -8.19 11.09
CA PHE A 541 36.04 -7.37 11.54
C PHE A 541 35.29 -8.09 12.66
N GLY A 542 34.85 -7.35 13.69
CA GLY A 542 34.01 -7.88 14.77
C GLY A 542 34.74 -8.61 15.89
N ILE A 543 36.06 -8.44 16.01
CA ILE A 543 36.75 -8.90 17.24
C ILE A 543 36.31 -7.98 18.38
N VAL A 544 35.39 -8.46 19.19
CA VAL A 544 35.04 -7.87 20.47
C VAL A 544 35.77 -8.71 21.52
N LYS A 545 36.49 -8.06 22.45
CA LYS A 545 37.00 -8.78 23.62
C LYS A 545 35.79 -9.17 24.47
N PRO A 546 35.74 -10.43 24.96
CA PRO A 546 34.70 -10.81 25.91
C PRO A 546 34.73 -9.86 27.12
N ASP A 547 33.58 -9.36 27.49
CA ASP A 547 33.37 -8.51 28.66
C ASP A 547 32.13 -8.99 29.43
N GLU A 548 31.61 -8.20 30.36
CA GLU A 548 30.42 -8.56 31.15
C GLU A 548 29.14 -8.60 30.31
N GLU A 549 29.14 -7.94 29.16
CA GLU A 549 27.97 -7.81 28.27
C GLU A 549 28.11 -8.65 26.99
N HIS A 550 29.32 -9.15 26.64
CA HIS A 550 29.57 -9.83 25.37
C HIS A 550 30.25 -11.17 25.55
N VAL A 551 29.68 -12.21 24.97
CA VAL A 551 30.21 -13.56 24.95
C VAL A 551 30.56 -13.97 23.52
N ILE A 552 31.73 -14.60 23.34
CA ILE A 552 32.14 -15.21 22.07
C ILE A 552 31.91 -16.71 22.17
N TRP A 553 31.14 -17.27 21.24
CA TRP A 553 30.89 -18.71 21.16
C TRP A 553 31.01 -19.24 19.72
N PRO A 554 31.42 -20.50 19.52
CA PRO A 554 31.29 -21.18 18.24
C PRO A 554 29.81 -21.56 18.03
N PHE A 555 29.22 -21.10 16.93
CA PHE A 555 27.85 -21.42 16.62
C PHE A 555 27.70 -22.89 16.17
N ASP A 556 26.88 -23.66 16.86
CA ASP A 556 26.57 -25.07 16.58
C ASP A 556 25.06 -25.31 16.38
N GLY A 557 24.36 -24.31 15.90
CA GLY A 557 22.94 -24.38 15.58
C GLY A 557 21.98 -23.84 16.65
N GLU A 558 22.50 -23.42 17.79
CA GLU A 558 21.74 -22.83 18.88
C GLU A 558 21.41 -21.34 18.60
N TYR A 559 20.21 -20.92 19.02
CA TYR A 559 19.79 -19.53 19.03
C TYR A 559 19.24 -19.17 20.40
N TRP A 560 19.67 -18.05 20.94
CA TRP A 560 19.17 -17.51 22.21
C TRP A 560 18.15 -16.41 21.93
N ARG A 561 16.97 -16.56 22.54
CA ARG A 561 15.83 -15.70 22.20
C ARG A 561 16.05 -14.25 22.62
N ASP A 562 16.72 -14.05 23.74
CA ASP A 562 17.09 -12.75 24.32
C ASP A 562 18.20 -12.03 23.56
N GLU A 563 18.97 -12.77 22.74
CA GLU A 563 20.06 -12.22 21.93
C GLU A 563 19.65 -11.91 20.47
N LEU A 564 18.41 -12.19 20.10
CA LEU A 564 17.93 -11.90 18.76
C LEU A 564 17.97 -10.39 18.49
N GLY A 565 18.62 -10.00 17.37
CA GLY A 565 18.86 -8.60 17.01
C GLY A 565 20.17 -8.01 17.54
N PHE A 566 20.86 -8.71 18.47
CA PHE A 566 22.12 -8.25 19.08
C PHE A 566 23.34 -9.06 18.63
N TYR A 567 23.16 -10.10 17.83
CA TYR A 567 24.25 -10.90 17.31
C TYR A 567 25.23 -10.10 16.46
N ARG A 568 26.53 -10.41 16.59
CA ARG A 568 27.61 -9.91 15.74
C ARG A 568 28.42 -11.09 15.24
N GLN A 569 28.64 -11.21 13.96
CA GLN A 569 29.42 -12.29 13.39
C GLN A 569 30.81 -11.80 12.98
N VAL A 570 31.85 -12.44 13.51
CA VAL A 570 33.23 -12.15 13.11
C VAL A 570 33.46 -12.51 11.64
N VAL A 571 34.07 -11.60 10.90
CA VAL A 571 34.44 -11.77 9.51
C VAL A 571 35.89 -11.45 9.31
N GLU A 572 36.64 -12.39 8.74
CA GLU A 572 38.03 -12.20 8.33
C GLU A 572 38.07 -11.84 6.84
N SER A 573 38.73 -10.74 6.49
CA SER A 573 38.99 -10.43 5.09
C SER A 573 40.17 -11.27 4.58
N ALA A 574 39.93 -12.00 3.51
CA ALA A 574 40.95 -12.77 2.80
C ALA A 574 41.50 -12.02 1.57
N CYS A 575 41.12 -10.74 1.37
CA CYS A 575 41.60 -9.92 0.28
C CYS A 575 43.11 -9.64 0.44
N GLY A 576 43.89 -9.97 -0.60
CA GLY A 576 45.36 -9.78 -0.60
C GLY A 576 46.17 -10.94 -0.02
N ARG A 577 45.55 -12.09 0.25
CA ARG A 577 46.24 -13.34 0.61
C ARG A 577 46.72 -14.14 -0.60
#